data_5f476904a69deb888e93ea60f5e3d9aa
#
_entry.id   5f476904a69deb888e93ea60f5e3d9aa
#
_cell.length_a   1.000
_cell.length_b   1.000
_cell.length_c   1.000
_cell.angle_alpha   90.00
_cell.angle_beta   90.00
_cell.angle_gamma   90.00
#
_symmetry.space_group_name_H-M   'P 1'
#
loop_
_entity.id
_entity.type
_entity.pdbx_description
1 polymer ?
#
loop_
_entity_poly.entity_id
_entity_poly.type
_entity_poly.pdbx_seq_one_letter_code
_entity_poly.pdbx_strand_id
1 'polypeptide(L)'
;MELAEEVGSTVKREYCHEVNDEELRKAVHDACYDKAYAIAASGNKNKHERMDAFDAIREEFKAQFSEEELEEKAALIDRYYHDVEKEAMRRSILDEGKRLDGRKTTEIRPIWCETSYLPALTVPLSLHVAKHSLCLL
;
A
#
# COMPACT_ATOMS: atom_id res chain seq x y z
N MET A 1 -29.92 -16.66 -8.22
CA MET A 1 -30.86 -15.54 -8.10
C MET A 1 -32.18 -15.99 -7.47
N GLU A 2 -32.67 -17.17 -7.77
CA GLU A 2 -33.92 -17.77 -7.20
C GLU A 2 -33.97 -17.76 -5.65
N LEU A 3 -32.89 -18.10 -4.98
CA LEU A 3 -32.79 -18.12 -3.51
C LEU A 3 -32.95 -16.73 -2.86
N ALA A 4 -32.53 -15.68 -3.53
CA ALA A 4 -32.68 -14.31 -3.03
C ALA A 4 -34.12 -13.79 -3.16
N GLU A 5 -34.84 -14.30 -4.14
CA GLU A 5 -36.26 -14.00 -4.36
C GLU A 5 -37.14 -14.78 -3.38
N GLU A 6 -36.85 -16.06 -3.13
CA GLU A 6 -37.57 -16.91 -2.14
C GLU A 6 -37.44 -16.38 -0.70
N VAL A 7 -36.26 -15.84 -0.34
CA VAL A 7 -35.99 -15.28 1.01
C VAL A 7 -36.41 -13.83 1.13
N GLY A 8 -36.91 -13.20 0.06
CA GLY A 8 -37.31 -11.78 0.04
C GLY A 8 -36.16 -10.81 0.23
N SER A 9 -34.91 -11.23 0.00
CA SER A 9 -33.69 -10.43 0.16
C SER A 9 -33.30 -9.70 -1.15
N THR A 10 -34.29 -9.12 -1.83
CA THR A 10 -34.08 -8.38 -3.08
C THR A 10 -33.61 -6.95 -2.83
N VAL A 11 -33.93 -6.39 -1.67
CA VAL A 11 -33.55 -5.03 -1.29
C VAL A 11 -32.25 -5.08 -0.50
N LYS A 12 -31.17 -4.57 -1.10
CA LYS A 12 -29.90 -4.37 -0.40
C LYS A 12 -30.03 -3.14 0.50
N ARG A 13 -29.51 -3.26 1.73
CA ARG A 13 -29.41 -2.10 2.64
C ARG A 13 -28.51 -1.05 2.00
N GLU A 14 -28.98 0.17 1.93
CA GLU A 14 -28.12 1.31 1.65
C GLU A 14 -27.25 1.57 2.88
N TYR A 15 -25.94 1.47 2.68
CA TYR A 15 -24.96 1.66 3.73
C TYR A 15 -24.35 3.05 3.55
N CYS A 16 -24.72 3.97 4.41
CA CYS A 16 -24.31 5.37 4.32
C CYS A 16 -23.85 5.91 5.67
N HIS A 17 -22.75 5.36 6.20
CA HIS A 17 -22.09 5.90 7.40
C HIS A 17 -20.72 6.53 7.09
N GLU A 18 -20.39 6.69 5.82
CA GLU A 18 -19.13 7.30 5.43
C GLU A 18 -19.32 8.80 5.26
N VAL A 19 -18.64 9.58 6.08
CA VAL A 19 -18.47 11.00 5.87
C VAL A 19 -17.42 11.15 4.76
N ASN A 20 -17.79 11.68 3.62
CA ASN A 20 -16.89 11.97 2.51
C ASN A 20 -16.86 13.49 2.29
N ASP A 21 -15.65 14.01 2.13
CA ASP A 21 -15.39 15.41 1.79
C ASP A 21 -14.62 15.44 0.46
N GLU A 22 -15.35 15.74 -0.63
CA GLU A 22 -14.77 15.74 -1.98
C GLU A 22 -13.80 16.92 -2.19
N GLU A 23 -13.97 18.03 -1.49
CA GLU A 23 -13.07 19.18 -1.58
C GLU A 23 -11.74 18.85 -0.93
N LEU A 24 -11.78 18.26 0.27
CA LEU A 24 -10.59 17.79 0.97
C LEU A 24 -9.87 16.69 0.17
N ARG A 25 -10.62 15.77 -0.42
CA ARG A 25 -10.05 14.70 -1.26
C ARG A 25 -9.27 15.26 -2.45
N LYS A 26 -9.82 16.26 -3.14
CA LYS A 26 -9.14 16.93 -4.25
C LYS A 26 -7.90 17.68 -3.77
N ALA A 27 -7.99 18.39 -2.65
CA ALA A 27 -6.87 19.12 -2.08
C ALA A 27 -5.70 18.18 -1.70
N VAL A 28 -5.99 17.03 -1.09
CA VAL A 28 -4.98 16.00 -0.78
C VAL A 28 -4.36 15.45 -2.07
N HIS A 29 -5.18 15.16 -3.07
CA HIS A 29 -4.70 14.63 -4.34
C HIS A 29 -3.77 15.63 -5.03
N ASP A 30 -4.18 16.86 -5.22
CA ASP A 30 -3.41 17.88 -5.95
C ASP A 30 -2.11 18.27 -5.23
N ALA A 31 -2.09 18.22 -3.89
CA ALA A 31 -0.90 18.55 -3.11
C ALA A 31 0.11 17.40 -3.00
N CYS A 32 -0.35 16.15 -2.96
CA CYS A 32 0.48 15.00 -2.61
C CYS A 32 0.80 14.08 -3.80
N TYR A 33 -0.01 14.07 -4.86
CA TYR A 33 0.12 13.11 -5.96
C TYR A 33 1.47 13.16 -6.66
N ASP A 34 1.94 14.33 -7.06
CA ASP A 34 3.19 14.48 -7.80
C ASP A 34 4.41 14.06 -6.96
N LYS A 35 4.39 14.40 -5.67
CA LYS A 35 5.45 14.01 -4.74
C LYS A 35 5.46 12.50 -4.51
N ALA A 36 4.29 11.91 -4.32
CA ALA A 36 4.13 10.46 -4.14
C ALA A 36 4.55 9.70 -5.42
N TYR A 37 4.21 10.21 -6.60
CA TYR A 37 4.63 9.64 -7.87
C TYR A 37 6.16 9.68 -8.04
N ALA A 38 6.80 10.79 -7.70
CA ALA A 38 8.26 10.92 -7.78
C ALA A 38 8.98 9.91 -6.86
N ILE A 39 8.47 9.69 -5.64
CA ILE A 39 9.01 8.67 -4.74
C ILE A 39 8.80 7.26 -5.32
N ALA A 40 7.62 6.97 -5.86
CA ALA A 40 7.33 5.67 -6.46
C ALA A 40 8.23 5.39 -7.67
N ALA A 41 8.48 6.40 -8.51
CA ALA A 41 9.33 6.32 -9.69
C ALA A 41 10.83 6.21 -9.36
N SER A 42 11.27 6.65 -8.19
CA SER A 42 12.67 6.60 -7.78
C SER A 42 13.25 5.18 -7.71
N GLY A 43 12.40 4.16 -7.57
CA GLY A 43 12.81 2.76 -7.54
C GLY A 43 13.69 2.39 -6.34
N ASN A 44 13.55 3.08 -5.23
CA ASN A 44 14.35 2.81 -4.03
C ASN A 44 14.10 1.40 -3.49
N LYS A 45 15.15 0.59 -3.39
CA LYS A 45 15.10 -0.79 -2.90
C LYS A 45 14.85 -0.88 -1.40
N ASN A 46 15.18 0.16 -0.65
CA ASN A 46 14.99 0.19 0.80
C ASN A 46 13.53 0.52 1.13
N LYS A 47 12.83 -0.46 1.69
CA LYS A 47 11.41 -0.31 2.06
C LYS A 47 11.22 0.77 3.13
N HIS A 48 12.10 0.83 4.13
CA HIS A 48 11.96 1.78 5.24
C HIS A 48 12.15 3.22 4.77
N GLU A 49 13.22 3.51 4.04
CA GLU A 49 13.45 4.84 3.48
C GLU A 49 12.29 5.31 2.60
N ARG A 50 11.72 4.40 1.81
CA ARG A 50 10.56 4.72 0.97
C ARG A 50 9.31 5.01 1.81
N MET A 51 9.07 4.23 2.87
CA MET A 51 7.97 4.50 3.81
C MET A 51 8.14 5.83 4.52
N ASP A 52 9.33 6.10 5.03
CA ASP A 52 9.65 7.36 5.70
C ASP A 52 9.44 8.56 4.76
N ALA A 53 9.77 8.41 3.47
CA ALA A 53 9.55 9.46 2.48
C ALA A 53 8.05 9.70 2.20
N PHE A 54 7.22 8.65 2.16
CA PHE A 54 5.76 8.81 2.06
C PHE A 54 5.17 9.44 3.31
N ASP A 55 5.60 8.99 4.50
CA ASP A 55 5.15 9.57 5.76
C ASP A 55 5.52 11.05 5.88
N ALA A 56 6.70 11.45 5.42
CA ALA A 56 7.10 12.85 5.40
C ALA A 56 6.17 13.75 4.58
N ILE A 57 5.70 13.28 3.40
CA ILE A 57 4.71 14.02 2.59
C ILE A 57 3.40 14.17 3.34
N ARG A 58 2.95 13.10 3.99
CA ARG A 58 1.70 13.12 4.77
C ARG A 58 1.78 14.13 5.93
N GLU A 59 2.89 14.13 6.67
CA GLU A 59 3.10 15.05 7.78
C GLU A 59 3.24 16.50 7.29
N GLU A 60 3.93 16.74 6.15
CA GLU A 60 4.02 18.05 5.52
C GLU A 60 2.63 18.59 5.15
N PHE A 61 1.75 17.73 4.65
CA PHE A 61 0.38 18.13 4.32
C PHE A 61 -0.43 18.42 5.59
N LYS A 62 -0.32 17.57 6.62
CA LYS A 62 -0.99 17.78 7.92
C LYS A 62 -0.57 19.07 8.60
N ALA A 63 0.68 19.45 8.48
CA ALA A 63 1.21 20.68 9.07
C ALA A 63 0.56 21.99 8.54
N GLN A 64 -0.20 21.90 7.44
CA GLN A 64 -0.94 23.04 6.88
C GLN A 64 -2.28 23.32 7.59
N PHE A 65 -2.74 22.38 8.41
CA PHE A 65 -4.01 22.48 9.14
C PHE A 65 -3.77 22.89 10.60
N SER A 66 -4.78 23.53 11.20
CA SER A 66 -4.77 23.82 12.62
C SER A 66 -4.99 22.55 13.45
N GLU A 67 -4.59 22.55 14.73
CA GLU A 67 -4.77 21.39 15.61
C GLU A 67 -6.24 20.98 15.76
N GLU A 68 -7.15 21.95 15.80
CA GLU A 68 -8.59 21.71 15.90
C GLU A 68 -9.15 21.02 14.65
N GLU A 69 -8.73 21.46 13.47
CA GLU A 69 -9.13 20.85 12.19
C GLU A 69 -8.51 19.45 12.01
N LEU A 70 -7.31 19.23 12.54
CA LEU A 70 -6.66 17.94 12.51
C LEU A 70 -7.40 16.91 13.38
N GLU A 71 -7.90 17.28 14.56
CA GLU A 71 -8.66 16.35 15.40
C GLU A 71 -9.91 15.81 14.70
N GLU A 72 -10.58 16.64 13.91
CA GLU A 72 -11.79 16.24 13.19
C GLU A 72 -11.50 15.52 11.87
N LYS A 73 -10.47 15.97 11.13
CA LYS A 73 -10.24 15.56 9.74
C LYS A 73 -9.06 14.60 9.54
N ALA A 74 -8.25 14.33 10.57
CA ALA A 74 -7.05 13.50 10.46
C ALA A 74 -7.35 12.13 9.84
N ALA A 75 -8.41 11.47 10.29
CA ALA A 75 -8.79 10.16 9.78
C ALA A 75 -9.20 10.20 8.29
N LEU A 76 -9.85 11.29 7.84
CA LEU A 76 -10.20 11.49 6.44
C LEU A 76 -8.98 11.80 5.59
N ILE A 77 -8.06 12.63 6.11
CA ILE A 77 -6.79 12.96 5.44
C ILE A 77 -5.96 11.69 5.26
N ASP A 78 -5.81 10.87 6.30
CA ASP A 78 -5.06 9.62 6.21
C ASP A 78 -5.66 8.65 5.20
N ARG A 79 -6.99 8.55 5.15
CA ARG A 79 -7.71 7.71 4.17
C ARG A 79 -7.48 8.20 2.74
N TYR A 80 -7.67 9.49 2.49
CA TYR A 80 -7.50 10.07 1.15
C TYR A 80 -6.04 10.06 0.71
N TYR A 81 -5.11 10.30 1.63
CA TYR A 81 -3.68 10.18 1.35
C TYR A 81 -3.29 8.74 0.95
N HIS A 82 -3.82 7.73 1.65
CA HIS A 82 -3.59 6.34 1.30
C HIS A 82 -4.12 6.00 -0.11
N ASP A 83 -5.27 6.54 -0.49
CA ASP A 83 -5.81 6.36 -1.85
C ASP A 83 -4.90 7.00 -2.90
N VAL A 84 -4.39 8.21 -2.64
CA VAL A 84 -3.46 8.92 -3.51
C VAL A 84 -2.12 8.17 -3.63
N GLU A 85 -1.56 7.72 -2.52
CA GLU A 85 -0.34 6.90 -2.50
C GLU A 85 -0.50 5.64 -3.35
N LYS A 86 -1.61 4.92 -3.16
CA LYS A 86 -1.93 3.71 -3.91
C LYS A 86 -2.09 3.98 -5.41
N GLU A 87 -2.74 5.07 -5.78
CA GLU A 87 -2.92 5.48 -7.16
C GLU A 87 -1.58 5.85 -7.80
N ALA A 88 -0.78 6.68 -7.15
CA ALA A 88 0.54 7.10 -7.61
C ALA A 88 1.49 5.91 -7.80
N MET A 89 1.54 4.99 -6.83
CA MET A 89 2.34 3.76 -6.94
C MET A 89 1.89 2.88 -8.11
N ARG A 90 0.59 2.70 -8.28
CA ARG A 90 0.05 1.89 -9.38
C ARG A 90 0.34 2.54 -10.73
N ARG A 91 0.17 3.84 -10.83
CA ARG A 91 0.41 4.59 -12.06
C ARG A 91 1.87 4.58 -12.47
N SER A 92 2.77 4.80 -11.53
CA SER A 92 4.22 4.72 -11.76
C SER A 92 4.64 3.36 -12.33
N ILE A 93 4.11 2.26 -11.79
CA ILE A 93 4.40 0.90 -12.31
C ILE A 93 3.89 0.70 -13.74
N LEU A 94 2.71 1.24 -14.06
CA LEU A 94 2.11 1.11 -15.39
C LEU A 94 2.86 1.97 -16.43
N ASP A 95 3.25 3.17 -16.08
CA ASP A 95 3.90 4.11 -16.99
C ASP A 95 5.38 3.76 -17.23
N GLU A 96 6.10 3.35 -16.18
CA GLU A 96 7.53 3.05 -16.27
C GLU A 96 7.87 1.57 -16.48
N GLY A 97 6.91 0.68 -16.25
CA GLY A 97 7.13 -0.77 -16.34
C GLY A 97 8.11 -1.31 -15.28
N LYS A 98 8.35 -0.54 -14.22
CA LYS A 98 9.23 -0.88 -13.10
C LYS A 98 8.44 -0.98 -11.81
N ARG A 99 8.83 -1.92 -10.96
CA ARG A 99 8.28 -2.03 -9.62
C ARG A 99 8.92 -1.00 -8.68
N LEU A 100 8.27 -0.72 -7.55
CA LEU A 100 8.75 0.22 -6.52
C LEU A 100 10.17 -0.07 -6.00
N ASP A 101 10.65 -1.29 -6.13
CA ASP A 101 12.02 -1.69 -5.77
C ASP A 101 13.01 -1.64 -6.95
N GLY A 102 12.61 -1.04 -8.07
CA GLY A 102 13.44 -0.85 -9.26
C GLY A 102 13.56 -2.06 -10.17
N ARG A 103 12.95 -3.21 -9.83
CA ARG A 103 12.93 -4.40 -10.69
C ARG A 103 11.94 -4.25 -11.84
N LYS A 104 12.20 -4.95 -12.93
CA LYS A 104 11.24 -5.10 -14.03
C LYS A 104 10.06 -5.98 -13.60
N THR A 105 8.94 -5.85 -14.28
CA THR A 105 7.72 -6.63 -13.99
C THR A 105 7.93 -8.14 -14.14
N THR A 106 8.86 -8.57 -15.00
CA THR A 106 9.23 -9.96 -15.24
C THR A 106 10.36 -10.48 -14.36
N GLU A 107 11.01 -9.60 -13.57
CA GLU A 107 12.15 -9.96 -12.75
C GLU A 107 11.70 -10.54 -11.41
N ILE A 108 12.17 -11.75 -11.10
CA ILE A 108 11.88 -12.46 -9.85
C ILE A 108 12.92 -12.05 -8.80
N ARG A 109 12.52 -12.01 -7.53
CA ARG A 109 13.47 -11.80 -6.41
C ARG A 109 14.44 -12.97 -6.31
N PRO A 110 15.70 -12.72 -5.89
CA PRO A 110 16.66 -13.81 -5.63
C PRO A 110 16.05 -14.83 -4.68
N ILE A 111 16.09 -16.07 -5.08
CA ILE A 111 15.64 -17.22 -4.30
C ILE A 111 16.89 -18.01 -3.93
N TRP A 112 17.03 -18.31 -2.63
CA TRP A 112 18.07 -19.17 -2.13
C TRP A 112 17.45 -20.28 -1.30
N CYS A 113 17.91 -21.50 -1.52
CA CYS A 113 17.43 -22.68 -0.82
C CYS A 113 18.61 -23.47 -0.29
N GLU A 114 18.50 -23.97 0.93
CA GLU A 114 19.48 -24.85 1.53
C GLU A 114 18.77 -26.06 2.16
N THR A 115 19.28 -27.24 1.87
CA THR A 115 18.83 -28.49 2.50
C THR A 115 19.80 -28.88 3.62
N SER A 116 19.35 -29.66 4.57
CA SER A 116 20.15 -30.10 5.71
C SER A 116 20.69 -28.97 6.59
N TYR A 117 19.94 -27.88 6.68
CA TYR A 117 20.28 -26.70 7.46
C TYR A 117 20.40 -26.99 8.96
N LEU A 118 19.64 -27.94 9.49
CA LEU A 118 19.70 -28.39 10.87
C LEU A 118 20.17 -29.84 10.91
N PRO A 119 21.34 -30.14 11.51
CA PRO A 119 21.95 -31.46 11.44
C PRO A 119 21.18 -32.56 12.21
N ALA A 120 20.24 -32.19 13.06
CA ALA A 120 19.46 -33.12 13.88
C ALA A 120 18.10 -33.55 13.29
N LEU A 121 17.71 -33.01 12.13
CA LEU A 121 16.42 -33.26 11.52
C LEU A 121 16.52 -34.02 10.21
N THR A 122 15.53 -34.89 9.96
CA THR A 122 15.56 -35.84 8.84
C THR A 122 15.46 -35.11 7.46
N VAL A 123 14.73 -34.00 7.38
CA VAL A 123 14.56 -33.22 6.15
C VAL A 123 14.45 -31.72 6.46
N PRO A 124 15.49 -31.08 7.00
CA PRO A 124 15.42 -29.63 7.19
C PRO A 124 15.61 -28.90 5.87
N LEU A 125 14.65 -28.06 5.52
CA LEU A 125 14.68 -27.21 4.34
C LEU A 125 14.57 -25.75 4.76
N SER A 126 15.51 -24.92 4.31
CA SER A 126 15.42 -23.47 4.43
C SER A 126 15.23 -22.86 3.05
N LEU A 127 14.18 -22.07 2.89
CA LEU A 127 13.87 -21.32 1.68
C LEU A 127 13.94 -19.82 1.98
N HIS A 128 14.77 -19.11 1.25
CA HIS A 128 14.88 -17.66 1.36
C HIS A 128 14.45 -16.98 0.07
N VAL A 129 13.51 -16.03 0.18
CA VAL A 129 13.08 -15.17 -0.93
C VAL A 129 13.24 -13.72 -0.49
N ALA A 130 14.26 -13.07 -0.95
CA ALA A 130 14.68 -11.73 -0.52
C ALA A 130 14.89 -11.64 1.00
N LYS A 131 14.01 -10.87 1.70
CA LYS A 131 14.10 -10.69 3.17
C LYS A 131 13.20 -11.69 3.96
N HIS A 132 12.51 -12.58 3.27
CA HIS A 132 11.64 -13.57 3.90
C HIS A 132 12.32 -14.93 3.90
N SER A 133 12.27 -15.61 5.02
CA SER A 133 12.75 -16.98 5.17
C SER A 133 11.63 -17.88 5.70
N LEU A 134 11.54 -19.08 5.14
CA LEU A 134 10.68 -20.15 5.60
C LEU A 134 11.55 -21.34 5.93
N CYS A 135 11.45 -21.85 7.15
CA CYS A 135 12.07 -23.10 7.57
C CYS A 135 10.99 -24.17 7.70
N LEU A 136 11.13 -25.26 6.97
CA LEU A 136 10.29 -26.44 7.08
C LEU A 136 11.06 -27.49 7.89
N LEU A 137 10.44 -27.97 8.96
CA LEU A 137 10.96 -28.98 9.87
C LEU A 137 10.33 -30.34 9.56
#